data_b0091e5f473be48799b7a03c10ee18e7
#
_entry.id   b0091e5f473be48799b7a03c10ee18e7
#
_cell.length_a   1.000
_cell.length_b   1.000
_cell.length_c   1.000
_cell.angle_alpha   90.00
_cell.angle_beta   90.00
_cell.angle_gamma   90.00
#
_symmetry.space_group_name_H-M   'P 1'
#
loop_
_entity.id
_entity.type
_entity.pdbx_description
1 polymer ?
#
loop_
_entity_poly.entity_id
_entity_poly.type
_entity_poly.pdbx_seq_one_letter_code
_entity_poly.pdbx_strand_id
1 'polypeptide(L)'
;KYIKGQNYILTSFVPKGKVELIAEGSSFYPIKEEEISKNIQIDDQQGKLDIAQIPSTFDRSIRPTDGPQPRLNLPKIWKHDYDKGISIYGVKQDELPLINFGISIEGGMLLDDPNKIGVANLVTDMLMEGTASKTPTELEQAIDALGSSISMFTSQQFINIEVNTLKRNFIPTLALVEEILFEPRWDESEFTRIKSETIENIKRRLFNPSSIAANVFRKLNYEGHILENSTLGSVESVETIELKDVKDYYKANF
;
A
#
# COMPACT_ATOMS: atom_id res chain seq x y z
N LYS A 1 8.71 30.29 -2.67
CA LYS A 1 8.11 31.29 -1.77
C LYS A 1 8.53 31.07 -0.32
N TYR A 2 8.66 29.83 0.15
CA TYR A 2 8.97 29.48 1.55
C TYR A 2 10.45 29.22 1.83
N ILE A 3 11.28 29.04 0.80
CA ILE A 3 12.71 28.71 0.96
C ILE A 3 13.59 29.89 0.51
N LYS A 4 13.29 30.49 -0.65
CA LYS A 4 14.11 31.56 -1.23
C LYS A 4 13.94 32.86 -0.45
N GLY A 5 15.05 33.36 0.13
CA GLY A 5 15.06 34.61 0.91
C GLY A 5 14.72 34.45 2.41
N GLN A 6 14.65 33.23 2.93
CA GLN A 6 14.50 32.93 4.35
C GLN A 6 15.82 32.44 4.94
N ASN A 7 16.01 32.69 6.24
CA ASN A 7 17.10 32.05 6.98
C ASN A 7 16.76 30.57 7.17
N TYR A 8 17.62 29.68 6.71
CA TYR A 8 17.45 28.24 6.85
C TYR A 8 18.70 27.61 7.44
N ILE A 9 18.52 26.49 8.12
CA ILE A 9 19.61 25.65 8.58
C ILE A 9 19.66 24.45 7.66
N LEU A 10 20.81 24.23 7.05
CA LEU A 10 21.09 23.08 6.21
C LEU A 10 21.91 22.06 7.01
N THR A 11 21.46 20.83 7.09
CA THR A 11 22.20 19.74 7.71
C THR A 11 22.56 18.71 6.64
N SER A 12 23.79 18.23 6.65
CA SER A 12 24.23 17.13 5.79
C SER A 12 24.64 15.93 6.64
N PHE A 13 24.12 14.76 6.29
CA PHE A 13 24.48 13.49 6.89
C PHE A 13 25.37 12.73 5.91
N VAL A 14 26.59 12.43 6.33
CA VAL A 14 27.54 11.69 5.51
C VAL A 14 28.00 10.43 6.24
N PRO A 15 28.36 9.36 5.53
CA PRO A 15 28.92 8.16 6.16
C PRO A 15 30.15 8.50 6.99
N LYS A 16 30.32 7.84 8.12
CA LYS A 16 31.47 8.04 9.01
C LYS A 16 32.79 7.84 8.24
N GLY A 17 33.66 8.85 8.26
CA GLY A 17 34.92 8.86 7.57
C GLY A 17 34.91 9.38 6.12
N LYS A 18 33.75 9.76 5.57
CA LYS A 18 33.58 10.35 4.23
C LYS A 18 33.49 11.87 4.31
N VAL A 19 34.54 12.52 4.80
CA VAL A 19 34.57 13.98 5.01
C VAL A 19 34.43 14.77 3.71
N GLU A 20 34.84 14.19 2.59
CA GLU A 20 34.74 14.76 1.25
C GLU A 20 33.29 14.96 0.75
N LEU A 21 32.34 14.28 1.40
CA LEU A 21 30.91 14.41 1.07
C LEU A 21 30.18 15.50 1.87
N ILE A 22 30.86 16.15 2.80
CA ILE A 22 30.28 17.23 3.60
C ILE A 22 29.98 18.42 2.69
N ALA A 23 28.80 19.01 2.83
CA ALA A 23 28.39 20.18 2.05
C ALA A 23 29.38 21.35 2.27
N GLU A 24 29.79 21.97 1.17
CA GLU A 24 30.71 23.10 1.21
C GLU A 24 30.16 24.25 2.08
N GLY A 25 31.02 24.82 2.94
CA GLY A 25 30.62 25.90 3.87
C GLY A 25 29.93 25.42 5.17
N SER A 26 29.81 24.10 5.39
CA SER A 26 29.27 23.58 6.66
C SER A 26 30.28 23.69 7.79
N SER A 27 29.79 24.02 9.00
CA SER A 27 30.56 23.99 10.23
C SER A 27 30.22 22.76 11.05
N PHE A 28 31.25 22.12 11.62
CA PHE A 28 31.05 20.99 12.53
C PHE A 28 30.39 21.49 13.82
N TYR A 29 29.22 20.95 14.12
CA TYR A 29 28.57 21.17 15.42
C TYR A 29 28.82 19.94 16.31
N PRO A 30 29.57 20.07 17.43
CA PRO A 30 29.82 18.95 18.32
C PRO A 30 28.50 18.57 19.00
N ILE A 31 28.00 17.39 18.71
CA ILE A 31 26.90 16.81 19.46
C ILE A 31 27.45 16.43 20.84
N LYS A 32 27.03 17.11 21.89
CA LYS A 32 27.21 16.59 23.24
C LYS A 32 26.23 15.43 23.40
N GLU A 33 26.76 14.22 23.37
CA GLU A 33 25.99 13.07 23.82
C GLU A 33 25.61 13.33 25.28
N GLU A 34 24.31 13.44 25.55
CA GLU A 34 23.84 13.41 26.92
C GLU A 34 24.20 12.04 27.48
N GLU A 35 25.09 11.99 28.46
CA GLU A 35 25.27 10.78 29.25
C GLU A 35 23.94 10.48 29.92
N ILE A 36 23.16 9.58 29.36
CA ILE A 36 22.03 8.97 30.04
C ILE A 36 22.67 8.16 31.18
N SER A 37 22.85 8.81 32.33
CA SER A 37 23.33 8.14 33.52
C SER A 37 22.34 7.03 33.84
N LYS A 38 22.78 5.78 33.79
CA LYS A 38 21.98 4.59 34.17
C LYS A 38 21.55 4.61 35.67
N ASN A 39 21.92 5.64 36.41
CA ASN A 39 21.59 5.86 37.79
C ASN A 39 20.74 7.14 37.95
N ILE A 40 19.60 7.19 37.28
CA ILE A 40 18.54 8.03 37.80
C ILE A 40 18.00 7.25 39.03
N GLN A 41 18.57 7.48 40.21
CA GLN A 41 17.82 7.29 41.43
C GLN A 41 16.65 8.29 41.31
N ILE A 42 15.48 7.76 41.02
CA ILE A 42 14.25 8.51 41.14
C ILE A 42 14.19 8.82 42.64
N ASP A 43 14.63 10.01 43.01
CA ASP A 43 14.43 10.52 44.35
C ASP A 43 12.93 10.73 44.51
N ASP A 44 12.28 9.75 45.12
CA ASP A 44 10.84 9.78 45.45
C ASP A 44 10.46 10.96 46.35
N GLN A 45 11.45 11.79 46.72
CA GLN A 45 11.26 12.97 47.55
C GLN A 45 11.33 14.30 46.78
N GLN A 46 11.70 14.32 45.50
CA GLN A 46 11.60 15.54 44.71
C GLN A 46 10.15 15.77 44.28
N GLY A 47 9.46 16.39 45.23
CA GLY A 47 8.30 17.20 44.95
C GLY A 47 7.13 16.40 44.37
N LYS A 48 6.23 15.93 45.21
CA LYS A 48 4.82 15.93 44.81
C LYS A 48 4.59 17.27 44.14
N LEU A 49 4.61 17.26 42.78
CA LEU A 49 4.05 18.38 42.05
C LEU A 49 2.67 18.60 42.65
N ASP A 50 2.51 19.68 43.41
CA ASP A 50 1.22 20.10 43.91
C ASP A 50 0.42 20.56 42.68
N ILE A 51 -0.01 19.56 41.90
CA ILE A 51 -0.91 19.78 40.78
C ILE A 51 -2.20 20.19 41.45
N ALA A 52 -2.44 21.50 41.51
CA ALA A 52 -3.69 22.05 41.96
C ALA A 52 -4.81 21.28 41.24
N GLN A 53 -5.43 20.35 41.95
CA GLN A 53 -6.58 19.62 41.41
C GLN A 53 -7.66 20.67 41.19
N ILE A 54 -7.89 21.02 39.93
CA ILE A 54 -9.03 21.82 39.55
C ILE A 54 -10.26 21.02 39.99
N PRO A 55 -11.03 21.49 40.96
CA PRO A 55 -12.18 20.76 41.48
C PRO A 55 -13.14 20.49 40.29
N SER A 56 -13.26 19.25 39.94
CA SER A 56 -14.23 18.82 38.92
C SER A 56 -15.59 18.75 39.61
N THR A 57 -16.55 19.50 39.11
CA THR A 57 -17.96 19.37 39.51
C THR A 57 -18.62 18.14 38.89
N PHE A 58 -17.89 17.43 38.06
CA PHE A 58 -18.35 16.23 37.38
C PHE A 58 -18.05 15.00 38.25
N ASP A 59 -19.11 14.33 38.69
CA ASP A 59 -18.98 13.06 39.43
C ASP A 59 -18.75 11.90 38.42
N ARG A 60 -17.51 11.41 38.35
CA ARG A 60 -17.12 10.31 37.46
C ARG A 60 -17.58 8.93 37.95
N SER A 61 -18.14 8.82 39.16
CA SER A 61 -18.74 7.57 39.64
C SER A 61 -20.12 7.32 39.04
N ILE A 62 -20.77 8.38 38.57
CA ILE A 62 -22.08 8.31 37.93
C ILE A 62 -21.88 8.07 36.43
N ARG A 63 -22.24 6.89 35.95
CA ARG A 63 -22.24 6.59 34.51
C ARG A 63 -23.27 7.51 33.85
N PRO A 64 -22.90 8.24 32.78
CA PRO A 64 -23.86 8.99 31.99
C PRO A 64 -24.97 8.07 31.47
N THR A 65 -26.19 8.57 31.44
CA THR A 65 -27.29 7.85 30.81
C THR A 65 -26.99 7.62 29.35
N ASP A 66 -27.29 6.42 28.86
CA ASP A 66 -27.10 6.11 27.45
C ASP A 66 -27.90 7.13 26.62
N GLY A 67 -27.21 7.74 25.67
CA GLY A 67 -27.85 8.62 24.68
C GLY A 67 -28.82 7.86 23.79
N PRO A 68 -29.64 8.55 22.98
CA PRO A 68 -30.50 7.90 22.01
C PRO A 68 -29.63 7.04 21.08
N GLN A 69 -30.09 5.82 20.80
CA GLN A 69 -29.37 4.94 19.88
C GLN A 69 -29.14 5.64 18.53
N PRO A 70 -27.89 5.69 18.05
CA PRO A 70 -27.60 6.31 16.77
C PRO A 70 -28.40 5.63 15.65
N ARG A 71 -29.13 6.41 14.89
CA ARG A 71 -29.80 5.91 13.70
C ARG A 71 -28.81 5.85 12.56
N LEU A 72 -28.58 4.66 12.02
CA LEU A 72 -27.74 4.47 10.85
C LEU A 72 -28.47 5.05 9.62
N ASN A 73 -27.94 6.13 9.07
CA ASN A 73 -28.46 6.73 7.85
C ASN A 73 -27.59 6.24 6.69
N LEU A 74 -27.99 5.15 6.04
CA LEU A 74 -27.24 4.60 4.92
C LEU A 74 -27.38 5.51 3.69
N PRO A 75 -26.27 5.82 3.00
CA PRO A 75 -26.32 6.57 1.77
C PRO A 75 -27.07 5.79 0.69
N LYS A 76 -27.72 6.50 -0.22
CA LYS A 76 -28.42 5.86 -1.34
C LYS A 76 -27.41 5.31 -2.34
N ILE A 77 -27.41 3.99 -2.50
CA ILE A 77 -26.59 3.30 -3.51
C ILE A 77 -27.36 3.35 -4.84
N TRP A 78 -26.70 3.81 -5.90
CA TRP A 78 -27.18 3.66 -7.26
C TRP A 78 -26.46 2.49 -7.94
N LYS A 79 -27.15 1.85 -8.88
CA LYS A 79 -26.62 0.75 -9.69
C LYS A 79 -26.88 1.05 -11.16
N HIS A 80 -25.91 0.69 -12.00
CA HIS A 80 -26.05 0.68 -13.44
C HIS A 80 -25.44 -0.60 -14.00
N ASP A 81 -26.22 -1.32 -14.81
CA ASP A 81 -25.76 -2.54 -15.48
C ASP A 81 -25.53 -2.22 -16.95
N TYR A 82 -24.36 -2.57 -17.47
CA TYR A 82 -24.03 -2.48 -18.88
C TYR A 82 -24.21 -3.84 -19.56
N ASP A 83 -24.39 -3.81 -20.87
CA ASP A 83 -24.28 -5.01 -21.70
C ASP A 83 -22.90 -5.65 -21.47
N LYS A 84 -22.81 -6.96 -21.60
CA LYS A 84 -21.58 -7.75 -21.36
C LYS A 84 -21.22 -8.01 -19.88
N GLY A 85 -22.17 -7.88 -18.97
CA GLY A 85 -21.99 -8.32 -17.58
C GLY A 85 -21.25 -7.34 -16.66
N ILE A 86 -21.02 -6.11 -17.09
CA ILE A 86 -20.42 -5.08 -16.23
C ILE A 86 -21.50 -4.41 -15.38
N SER A 87 -21.35 -4.46 -14.06
CA SER A 87 -22.21 -3.75 -13.10
C SER A 87 -21.42 -2.66 -12.39
N ILE A 88 -21.96 -1.45 -12.36
CA ILE A 88 -21.37 -0.34 -11.62
C ILE A 88 -22.29 0.01 -10.45
N TYR A 89 -21.69 0.11 -9.28
CA TYR A 89 -22.34 0.56 -8.05
C TYR A 89 -21.69 1.84 -7.57
N GLY A 90 -22.45 2.78 -7.07
CA GLY A 90 -21.88 4.00 -6.55
C GLY A 90 -22.71 4.67 -5.49
N VAL A 91 -22.03 5.49 -4.71
CA VAL A 91 -22.61 6.34 -3.68
C VAL A 91 -22.16 7.76 -3.94
N LYS A 92 -23.10 8.70 -3.89
CA LYS A 92 -22.79 10.11 -3.98
C LYS A 92 -22.45 10.66 -2.60
N GLN A 93 -21.25 11.25 -2.49
CA GLN A 93 -20.78 11.94 -1.30
C GLN A 93 -20.12 13.26 -1.74
N ASP A 94 -20.70 14.39 -1.37
CA ASP A 94 -20.31 15.71 -1.88
C ASP A 94 -19.50 16.53 -0.87
N GLU A 95 -19.10 15.95 0.26
CA GLU A 95 -18.35 16.68 1.32
C GLU A 95 -16.95 17.09 0.88
N LEU A 96 -16.30 16.23 0.08
CA LEU A 96 -14.97 16.46 -0.45
C LEU A 96 -14.96 16.31 -1.97
N PRO A 97 -14.15 17.07 -2.71
CA PRO A 97 -14.04 16.97 -4.17
C PRO A 97 -13.15 15.79 -4.58
N LEU A 98 -13.42 14.61 -4.04
CA LEU A 98 -12.69 13.36 -4.30
C LEU A 98 -13.58 12.36 -5.02
N ILE A 99 -12.98 11.50 -5.82
CA ILE A 99 -13.59 10.32 -6.40
C ILE A 99 -12.73 9.12 -6.04
N ASN A 100 -13.35 8.15 -5.39
CA ASN A 100 -12.76 6.85 -5.13
C ASN A 100 -13.53 5.82 -5.96
N PHE A 101 -12.84 5.01 -6.72
CA PHE A 101 -13.47 3.92 -7.44
C PHE A 101 -12.58 2.69 -7.48
N GLY A 102 -13.20 1.54 -7.60
CA GLY A 102 -12.53 0.26 -7.75
C GLY A 102 -13.07 -0.50 -8.95
N ILE A 103 -12.19 -1.27 -9.59
CA ILE A 103 -12.54 -2.22 -10.63
C ILE A 103 -12.13 -3.60 -10.10
N SER A 104 -13.07 -4.54 -10.12
CA SER A 104 -12.81 -5.94 -9.78
C SER A 104 -13.03 -6.80 -11.00
N ILE A 105 -11.99 -7.50 -11.44
CA ILE A 105 -12.00 -8.42 -12.57
C ILE A 105 -12.03 -9.83 -12.00
N GLU A 106 -12.98 -10.66 -12.41
CA GLU A 106 -13.01 -12.07 -12.01
C GLU A 106 -11.75 -12.78 -12.47
N GLY A 107 -11.15 -13.57 -11.57
CA GLY A 107 -9.89 -14.23 -11.84
C GLY A 107 -9.10 -14.44 -10.55
N GLY A 108 -7.96 -13.78 -10.46
CA GLY A 108 -7.06 -13.92 -9.32
C GLY A 108 -6.38 -15.29 -9.27
N MET A 109 -5.94 -15.69 -8.07
CA MET A 109 -5.19 -16.94 -7.87
C MET A 109 -5.95 -18.19 -8.32
N LEU A 110 -7.29 -18.19 -8.30
CA LEU A 110 -8.08 -19.36 -8.71
C LEU A 110 -7.89 -19.75 -10.18
N LEU A 111 -7.38 -18.83 -11.01
CA LEU A 111 -7.08 -19.08 -12.42
C LEU A 111 -5.59 -19.33 -12.69
N ASP A 112 -4.75 -19.36 -11.65
CA ASP A 112 -3.35 -19.76 -11.79
C ASP A 112 -3.24 -21.25 -12.15
N ASP A 113 -2.22 -21.60 -12.93
CA ASP A 113 -1.81 -22.98 -13.06
C ASP A 113 -1.35 -23.51 -11.68
N PRO A 114 -1.85 -24.68 -11.22
CA PRO A 114 -1.43 -25.27 -9.93
C PRO A 114 0.08 -25.40 -9.75
N ASN A 115 0.85 -25.50 -10.83
CA ASN A 115 2.32 -25.57 -10.79
C ASN A 115 3.00 -24.19 -10.83
N LYS A 116 2.25 -23.11 -11.14
CA LYS A 116 2.75 -21.76 -11.33
C LYS A 116 1.94 -20.74 -10.52
N ILE A 117 1.61 -21.08 -9.28
CA ILE A 117 0.86 -20.21 -8.39
C ILE A 117 1.67 -18.94 -8.11
N GLY A 118 1.03 -17.79 -8.24
CA GLY A 118 1.63 -16.46 -8.15
C GLY A 118 1.66 -15.70 -9.48
N VAL A 119 1.24 -16.34 -10.60
CA VAL A 119 1.17 -15.67 -11.92
C VAL A 119 0.23 -14.47 -11.86
N ALA A 120 -0.99 -14.63 -11.30
CA ALA A 120 -1.94 -13.53 -11.17
C ALA A 120 -1.38 -12.34 -10.38
N ASN A 121 -0.61 -12.60 -9.32
CA ASN A 121 0.06 -11.55 -8.57
C ASN A 121 1.13 -10.83 -9.41
N LEU A 122 1.98 -11.60 -10.11
CA LEU A 122 2.99 -11.02 -11.00
C LEU A 122 2.37 -10.22 -12.16
N VAL A 123 1.17 -10.57 -12.63
CA VAL A 123 0.43 -9.76 -13.62
C VAL A 123 0.12 -8.39 -13.04
N THR A 124 -0.46 -8.31 -11.83
CA THR A 124 -0.82 -7.02 -11.23
C THR A 124 0.40 -6.16 -10.94
N ASP A 125 1.49 -6.77 -10.48
CA ASP A 125 2.74 -6.07 -10.23
C ASP A 125 3.34 -5.53 -11.55
N MET A 126 3.36 -6.35 -12.61
CA MET A 126 3.87 -5.97 -13.92
C MET A 126 3.05 -4.87 -14.60
N LEU A 127 1.73 -4.83 -14.41
CA LEU A 127 0.88 -3.78 -14.96
C LEU A 127 1.24 -2.39 -14.40
N MET A 128 1.80 -2.33 -13.20
CA MET A 128 2.24 -1.07 -12.57
C MET A 128 3.66 -0.67 -12.99
N GLU A 129 4.39 -1.49 -13.73
CA GLU A 129 5.77 -1.23 -14.19
C GLU A 129 5.85 -0.56 -15.56
N GLY A 130 4.92 0.34 -15.80
CA GLY A 130 4.90 1.17 -17.01
C GLY A 130 3.94 0.68 -18.07
N THR A 131 3.79 1.51 -19.09
CA THR A 131 2.91 1.30 -20.22
C THR A 131 3.73 1.26 -21.52
N ALA A 132 3.08 1.01 -22.64
CA ALA A 132 3.75 1.08 -23.95
C ALA A 132 4.38 2.45 -24.22
N SER A 133 3.82 3.51 -23.63
CA SER A 133 4.27 4.90 -23.81
C SER A 133 5.07 5.46 -22.65
N LYS A 134 5.11 4.79 -21.48
CA LYS A 134 5.72 5.31 -20.25
C LYS A 134 6.58 4.25 -19.58
N THR A 135 7.76 4.66 -19.14
CA THR A 135 8.57 3.91 -18.18
C THR A 135 7.90 3.88 -16.80
N PRO A 136 8.32 3.01 -15.85
CA PRO A 136 7.78 3.01 -14.48
C PRO A 136 7.81 4.38 -13.83
N THR A 137 8.95 5.08 -13.92
CA THR A 137 9.12 6.42 -13.35
C THR A 137 8.21 7.46 -14.01
N GLU A 138 8.03 7.42 -15.32
CA GLU A 138 7.14 8.34 -16.03
C GLU A 138 5.67 8.08 -15.70
N LEU A 139 5.29 6.81 -15.49
CA LEU A 139 3.95 6.45 -15.06
C LEU A 139 3.68 6.96 -13.64
N GLU A 140 4.59 6.74 -12.70
CA GLU A 140 4.50 7.25 -11.34
C GLU A 140 4.37 8.77 -11.31
N GLN A 141 5.23 9.49 -12.06
CA GLN A 141 5.16 10.94 -12.19
C GLN A 141 3.84 11.42 -12.78
N ALA A 142 3.28 10.69 -13.75
CA ALA A 142 1.99 11.04 -14.35
C ALA A 142 0.83 10.88 -13.34
N ILE A 143 0.85 9.83 -12.52
CA ILE A 143 -0.12 9.60 -11.45
C ILE A 143 -0.01 10.70 -10.40
N ASP A 144 1.20 11.00 -9.94
CA ASP A 144 1.48 12.02 -8.92
C ASP A 144 1.09 13.43 -9.39
N ALA A 145 1.34 13.76 -10.66
CA ALA A 145 0.98 15.04 -11.23
C ALA A 145 -0.54 15.30 -11.21
N LEU A 146 -1.34 14.23 -11.22
CA LEU A 146 -2.80 14.30 -11.08
C LEU A 146 -3.26 14.34 -9.62
N GLY A 147 -2.34 14.19 -8.64
CA GLY A 147 -2.70 14.04 -7.23
C GLY A 147 -3.59 12.81 -7.02
N SER A 148 -3.31 11.75 -7.76
CA SER A 148 -4.06 10.50 -7.75
C SER A 148 -3.24 9.39 -7.10
N SER A 149 -3.89 8.31 -6.74
CA SER A 149 -3.23 7.04 -6.42
C SER A 149 -3.93 5.92 -7.16
N ILE A 150 -3.15 5.05 -7.76
CA ILE A 150 -3.63 3.84 -8.45
C ILE A 150 -2.88 2.68 -7.83
N SER A 151 -3.58 1.67 -7.37
CA SER A 151 -2.99 0.43 -6.86
C SER A 151 -3.71 -0.77 -7.41
N MET A 152 -2.95 -1.84 -7.63
CA MET A 152 -3.48 -3.12 -8.10
C MET A 152 -3.04 -4.22 -7.14
N PHE A 153 -3.91 -5.18 -6.90
CA PHE A 153 -3.59 -6.36 -6.10
C PHE A 153 -4.45 -7.54 -6.49
N THR A 154 -3.88 -8.71 -6.33
CA THR A 154 -4.55 -9.98 -6.58
C THR A 154 -5.11 -10.53 -5.29
N SER A 155 -6.38 -10.89 -5.30
CA SER A 155 -7.02 -11.72 -4.27
C SER A 155 -7.16 -13.17 -4.78
N GLN A 156 -7.84 -14.00 -4.01
CA GLN A 156 -8.10 -15.38 -4.44
C GLN A 156 -8.99 -15.44 -5.70
N GLN A 157 -10.03 -14.59 -5.77
CA GLN A 157 -11.08 -14.63 -6.79
C GLN A 157 -11.03 -13.47 -7.77
N PHE A 158 -10.36 -12.37 -7.40
CA PHE A 158 -10.40 -11.14 -8.18
C PHE A 158 -9.01 -10.51 -8.30
N ILE A 159 -8.82 -9.85 -9.40
CA ILE A 159 -7.83 -8.80 -9.56
C ILE A 159 -8.56 -7.48 -9.27
N ASN A 160 -8.02 -6.70 -8.34
CA ASN A 160 -8.62 -5.47 -7.88
C ASN A 160 -7.73 -4.28 -8.24
N ILE A 161 -8.37 -3.23 -8.70
CA ILE A 161 -7.74 -1.95 -9.02
C ILE A 161 -8.44 -0.92 -8.16
N GLU A 162 -7.70 -0.21 -7.32
CA GLU A 162 -8.22 0.85 -6.47
C GLU A 162 -7.63 2.19 -6.89
N VAL A 163 -8.51 3.16 -7.08
CA VAL A 163 -8.14 4.48 -7.56
C VAL A 163 -8.74 5.56 -6.69
N ASN A 164 -7.90 6.47 -6.24
CA ASN A 164 -8.31 7.70 -5.58
C ASN A 164 -7.85 8.89 -6.41
N THR A 165 -8.72 9.85 -6.66
CA THR A 165 -8.37 11.01 -7.46
C THR A 165 -9.19 12.24 -7.08
N LEU A 166 -8.71 13.42 -7.43
CA LEU A 166 -9.48 14.64 -7.36
C LEU A 166 -10.58 14.63 -8.43
N LYS A 167 -11.79 15.08 -8.08
CA LYS A 167 -12.93 15.14 -9.01
C LYS A 167 -12.58 15.83 -10.35
N ARG A 168 -11.78 16.90 -10.32
CA ARG A 168 -11.33 17.62 -11.52
C ARG A 168 -10.39 16.81 -12.42
N ASN A 169 -9.68 15.84 -11.84
CA ASN A 169 -8.68 15.02 -12.52
C ASN A 169 -9.21 13.60 -12.84
N PHE A 170 -10.51 13.34 -12.63
CA PHE A 170 -11.10 12.02 -12.83
C PHE A 170 -10.88 11.48 -14.25
N ILE A 171 -11.20 12.27 -15.27
CA ILE A 171 -11.06 11.83 -16.67
C ILE A 171 -9.62 11.51 -17.05
N PRO A 172 -8.61 12.39 -16.79
CA PRO A 172 -7.23 12.03 -17.09
C PRO A 172 -6.70 10.87 -16.22
N THR A 173 -7.17 10.70 -14.98
CA THR A 173 -6.81 9.52 -14.18
C THR A 173 -7.40 8.25 -14.77
N LEU A 174 -8.65 8.28 -15.22
CA LEU A 174 -9.29 7.14 -15.87
C LEU A 174 -8.55 6.75 -17.16
N ALA A 175 -8.07 7.73 -17.94
CA ALA A 175 -7.26 7.46 -19.12
C ALA A 175 -5.93 6.76 -18.78
N LEU A 176 -5.29 7.11 -17.64
CA LEU A 176 -4.10 6.38 -17.17
C LEU A 176 -4.44 4.95 -16.76
N VAL A 177 -5.58 4.73 -16.09
CA VAL A 177 -6.04 3.38 -15.75
C VAL A 177 -6.29 2.55 -17.01
N GLU A 178 -6.90 3.15 -18.03
CA GLU A 178 -7.11 2.51 -19.34
C GLU A 178 -5.77 2.13 -19.99
N GLU A 179 -4.79 3.05 -20.00
CA GLU A 179 -3.47 2.80 -20.54
C GLU A 179 -2.73 1.67 -19.79
N ILE A 180 -2.78 1.67 -18.45
CA ILE A 180 -2.19 0.60 -17.62
C ILE A 180 -2.81 -0.76 -17.95
N LEU A 181 -4.14 -0.80 -18.11
CA LEU A 181 -4.86 -2.04 -18.33
C LEU A 181 -4.70 -2.60 -19.74
N PHE A 182 -4.65 -1.76 -20.77
CA PHE A 182 -4.71 -2.20 -22.15
C PHE A 182 -3.41 -2.02 -22.95
N GLU A 183 -2.46 -1.27 -22.41
CA GLU A 183 -1.18 -1.00 -23.06
C GLU A 183 0.04 -1.29 -22.15
N PRO A 184 0.10 -2.45 -21.48
CA PRO A 184 1.20 -2.77 -20.56
C PRO A 184 2.53 -2.93 -21.30
N ARG A 185 3.61 -2.53 -20.63
CA ARG A 185 4.95 -2.50 -21.20
C ARG A 185 5.60 -3.87 -21.38
N TRP A 186 5.41 -4.80 -20.46
CA TRP A 186 6.00 -6.16 -20.46
C TRP A 186 7.53 -6.20 -20.62
N ASP A 187 8.23 -5.41 -19.82
CA ASP A 187 9.69 -5.35 -19.85
C ASP A 187 10.33 -6.55 -19.10
N GLU A 188 11.31 -7.22 -19.73
CA GLU A 188 11.97 -8.41 -19.19
C GLU A 188 12.82 -8.10 -17.95
N SER A 189 13.45 -6.92 -17.91
CA SER A 189 14.27 -6.51 -16.78
C SER A 189 13.42 -6.20 -15.55
N GLU A 190 12.28 -5.54 -15.75
CA GLU A 190 11.32 -5.28 -14.67
C GLU A 190 10.70 -6.58 -14.17
N PHE A 191 10.33 -7.49 -15.07
CA PHE A 191 9.85 -8.82 -14.67
C PHE A 191 10.87 -9.55 -13.78
N THR A 192 12.14 -9.55 -14.17
CA THR A 192 13.20 -10.20 -13.38
C THR A 192 13.33 -9.57 -12.00
N ARG A 193 13.26 -8.24 -11.92
CA ARG A 193 13.30 -7.50 -10.65
C ARG A 193 12.10 -7.84 -9.76
N ILE A 194 10.88 -7.75 -10.28
CA ILE A 194 9.64 -8.04 -9.54
C ILE A 194 9.61 -9.48 -9.04
N LYS A 195 9.96 -10.42 -9.92
CA LYS A 195 10.05 -11.83 -9.56
C LYS A 195 11.00 -12.05 -8.38
N SER A 196 12.17 -11.41 -8.41
CA SER A 196 13.14 -11.48 -7.31
C SER A 196 12.60 -10.85 -6.02
N GLU A 197 11.95 -9.69 -6.10
CA GLU A 197 11.34 -9.02 -4.96
C GLU A 197 10.20 -9.86 -4.34
N THR A 198 9.40 -10.51 -5.19
CA THR A 198 8.33 -11.42 -4.73
C THR A 198 8.92 -12.61 -3.98
N ILE A 199 9.97 -13.23 -4.49
CA ILE A 199 10.68 -14.34 -3.82
C ILE A 199 11.22 -13.88 -2.46
N GLU A 200 11.86 -12.72 -2.39
CA GLU A 200 12.39 -12.19 -1.12
C GLU A 200 11.25 -11.82 -0.14
N ASN A 201 10.11 -11.34 -0.65
CA ASN A 201 8.93 -11.10 0.18
C ASN A 201 8.39 -12.41 0.77
N ILE A 202 8.28 -13.47 -0.03
CA ILE A 202 7.86 -14.80 0.43
C ILE A 202 8.82 -15.29 1.53
N LYS A 203 10.13 -15.22 1.31
CA LYS A 203 11.16 -15.61 2.30
C LYS A 203 11.01 -14.84 3.61
N ARG A 204 10.84 -13.51 3.55
CA ARG A 204 10.64 -12.68 4.76
C ARG A 204 9.39 -13.08 5.55
N ARG A 205 8.31 -13.47 4.87
CA ARG A 205 7.09 -13.94 5.54
C ARG A 205 7.29 -15.22 6.31
N LEU A 206 8.27 -16.04 5.97
CA LEU A 206 8.61 -17.27 6.71
C LEU A 206 9.24 -17.00 8.09
N PHE A 207 9.65 -15.76 8.38
CA PHE A 207 10.12 -15.35 9.70
C PHE A 207 9.03 -14.66 10.53
N ASN A 208 7.82 -14.48 9.99
CA ASN A 208 6.70 -13.87 10.69
C ASN A 208 5.75 -14.95 11.24
N PRO A 209 5.61 -15.08 12.58
CA PRO A 209 4.78 -16.11 13.19
C PRO A 209 3.32 -16.10 12.71
N SER A 210 2.73 -14.92 12.52
CA SER A 210 1.35 -14.78 12.03
C SER A 210 1.20 -15.27 10.59
N SER A 211 2.18 -15.01 9.73
CA SER A 211 2.20 -15.50 8.36
C SER A 211 2.36 -17.02 8.31
N ILE A 212 3.21 -17.58 9.17
CA ILE A 212 3.39 -19.04 9.29
C ILE A 212 2.07 -19.68 9.73
N ALA A 213 1.45 -19.16 10.80
CA ALA A 213 0.19 -19.69 11.30
C ALA A 213 -0.92 -19.63 10.23
N ALA A 214 -1.03 -18.52 9.49
CA ALA A 214 -1.99 -18.37 8.41
C ALA A 214 -1.74 -19.36 7.26
N ASN A 215 -0.48 -19.62 6.91
CA ASN A 215 -0.13 -20.60 5.89
C ASN A 215 -0.48 -22.03 6.32
N VAL A 216 -0.13 -22.40 7.55
CA VAL A 216 -0.47 -23.73 8.11
C VAL A 216 -1.98 -23.91 8.20
N PHE A 217 -2.70 -22.91 8.71
CA PHE A 217 -4.16 -22.94 8.78
C PHE A 217 -4.80 -23.15 7.41
N ARG A 218 -4.32 -22.42 6.39
CA ARG A 218 -4.80 -22.53 5.02
C ARG A 218 -4.56 -23.93 4.45
N LYS A 219 -3.35 -24.45 4.61
CA LYS A 219 -2.98 -25.80 4.16
C LYS A 219 -3.85 -26.87 4.80
N LEU A 220 -4.11 -26.79 6.11
CA LEU A 220 -4.97 -27.75 6.82
C LEU A 220 -6.45 -27.68 6.39
N ASN A 221 -6.95 -26.49 6.05
CA ASN A 221 -8.35 -26.34 5.66
C ASN A 221 -8.63 -26.63 4.19
N TYR A 222 -7.64 -26.46 3.32
CA TYR A 222 -7.81 -26.53 1.86
C TYR A 222 -6.84 -27.54 1.22
N GLU A 223 -6.41 -28.55 1.95
CA GLU A 223 -5.46 -29.56 1.47
C GLU A 223 -5.89 -30.14 0.12
N GLY A 224 -4.98 -30.10 -0.86
CA GLY A 224 -5.23 -30.56 -2.22
C GLY A 224 -6.05 -29.60 -3.12
N HIS A 225 -6.42 -28.42 -2.60
CA HIS A 225 -7.08 -27.39 -3.39
C HIS A 225 -6.15 -26.21 -3.59
N ILE A 226 -6.28 -25.45 -4.70
CA ILE A 226 -5.43 -24.29 -4.99
C ILE A 226 -5.41 -23.27 -3.83
N LEU A 227 -6.51 -23.15 -3.07
CA LEU A 227 -6.64 -22.26 -1.91
C LEU A 227 -5.73 -22.62 -0.73
N GLU A 228 -5.07 -23.77 -0.73
CA GLU A 228 -4.05 -24.08 0.27
C GLU A 228 -2.84 -23.17 0.17
N ASN A 229 -2.65 -22.52 -0.98
CA ASN A 229 -1.51 -21.68 -1.29
C ASN A 229 -1.77 -20.20 -0.97
N SER A 230 -0.68 -19.44 -0.85
CA SER A 230 -0.72 -17.99 -0.81
C SER A 230 -0.95 -17.44 -2.21
N THR A 231 -1.61 -16.28 -2.33
CA THR A 231 -1.73 -15.56 -3.60
C THR A 231 -0.38 -15.16 -4.22
N LEU A 232 0.66 -15.05 -3.40
CA LEU A 232 2.04 -14.82 -3.87
C LEU A 232 2.70 -16.09 -4.45
N GLY A 233 2.10 -17.25 -4.24
CA GLY A 233 2.74 -18.53 -4.51
C GLY A 233 3.73 -18.96 -3.43
N SER A 234 4.62 -19.88 -3.80
CA SER A 234 5.80 -20.30 -3.05
C SER A 234 7.08 -19.87 -3.80
N VAL A 235 8.23 -19.99 -3.13
CA VAL A 235 9.53 -19.72 -3.80
C VAL A 235 9.66 -20.62 -5.01
N GLU A 236 9.35 -21.92 -4.87
CA GLU A 236 9.48 -22.92 -5.93
C GLU A 236 8.53 -22.62 -7.11
N SER A 237 7.26 -22.25 -6.84
CA SER A 237 6.32 -21.94 -7.92
C SER A 237 6.73 -20.67 -8.65
N VAL A 238 7.09 -19.60 -7.92
CA VAL A 238 7.49 -18.32 -8.52
C VAL A 238 8.78 -18.45 -9.34
N GLU A 239 9.75 -19.26 -8.90
CA GLU A 239 10.99 -19.51 -9.66
C GLU A 239 10.73 -20.13 -11.03
N THR A 240 9.65 -20.86 -11.21
CA THR A 240 9.29 -21.49 -12.52
C THR A 240 8.52 -20.55 -13.46
N ILE A 241 7.97 -19.44 -12.95
CA ILE A 241 7.19 -18.51 -13.77
C ILE A 241 8.09 -17.73 -14.71
N GLU A 242 7.70 -17.66 -15.96
CA GLU A 242 8.33 -16.87 -17.01
C GLU A 242 7.44 -15.68 -17.42
N LEU A 243 8.02 -14.65 -18.02
CA LEU A 243 7.24 -13.51 -18.52
C LEU A 243 6.15 -13.93 -19.52
N LYS A 244 6.38 -15.03 -20.23
CA LYS A 244 5.38 -15.61 -21.12
C LYS A 244 4.12 -16.04 -20.36
N ASP A 245 4.26 -16.65 -19.19
CA ASP A 245 3.12 -17.11 -18.39
C ASP A 245 2.27 -15.93 -17.91
N VAL A 246 2.92 -14.83 -17.51
CA VAL A 246 2.27 -13.58 -17.13
C VAL A 246 1.47 -13.00 -18.30
N LYS A 247 2.07 -12.95 -19.49
CA LYS A 247 1.41 -12.49 -20.73
C LYS A 247 0.24 -13.39 -21.15
N ASP A 248 0.39 -14.69 -21.00
CA ASP A 248 -0.66 -15.66 -21.36
C ASP A 248 -1.85 -15.56 -20.39
N TYR A 249 -1.57 -15.42 -19.07
CA TYR A 249 -2.60 -15.17 -18.07
C TYR A 249 -3.37 -13.86 -18.36
N TYR A 250 -2.64 -12.78 -18.65
CA TYR A 250 -3.24 -11.50 -19.00
C TYR A 250 -4.16 -11.61 -20.22
N LYS A 251 -3.70 -12.22 -21.31
CA LYS A 251 -4.51 -12.39 -22.53
C LYS A 251 -5.75 -13.24 -22.33
N ALA A 252 -5.71 -14.20 -21.41
CA ALA A 252 -6.82 -15.09 -21.15
C ALA A 252 -7.91 -14.47 -20.26
N ASN A 253 -7.55 -13.50 -19.39
CA ASN A 253 -8.40 -13.06 -18.29
C ASN A 253 -8.69 -11.56 -18.28
N PHE A 254 -8.03 -10.75 -19.12
CA PHE A 254 -8.27 -9.32 -19.31
C PHE A 254 -8.82 -9.05 -20.72
#